data_3dd8f4363d32d5f1929c59f98bebc7aa
#
_entry.id   3dd8f4363d32d5f1929c59f98bebc7aa
#
_cell.length_a   1.000
_cell.length_b   1.000
_cell.length_c   1.000
_cell.angle_alpha   90.00
_cell.angle_beta   90.00
_cell.angle_gamma   90.00
#
_symmetry.space_group_name_H-M   'P 1'
#
loop_
_entity.id
_entity.type
_entity.pdbx_description
1 polymer ?
#
loop_
_entity_poly.entity_id
_entity_poly.type
_entity_poly.pdbx_seq_one_letter_code
_entity_poly.pdbx_strand_id
1 'polypeptide(L)'
;VASATYLFAGLVIMCRVLKKIVGEQIAWITSISLWMASPLLYYTFIRQRMAHTTEFFLAALFVMAWLAYRKSNIKSHHAVMGACLGLLCLVRLINANYGVLYIADLAFLWFSLKNSKNSLPISKVFINVLCFIGMFIIMMMPQFIAWNQLNGFIISPYLVDTFQGQAIETSTSFVMLGSKLYEILFSAKWGLMVATPLWFAGLIGLLIPGPIPKNIRFASIVSLISLVVVMLSFVESDAYGNRYLIAAAVLFTMGLANLLHGCFDNKAWRCAAMVFVLACVVTQYLMIVQYKVSLPYNLPRFAFEALSGATQVLFDQPSLLLRSTNFFRLIGFEKQHLTSSHRSHDIIH
;
A
#
# COMPACT_ATOMS: atom_id res chain seq x y z
N VAL A 1 9.49 8.07 -15.77
CA VAL A 1 8.80 9.36 -15.54
C VAL A 1 7.41 9.13 -14.97
N ALA A 2 6.50 8.40 -15.61
CA ALA A 2 5.11 8.22 -15.17
C ALA A 2 4.97 7.73 -13.71
N SER A 3 5.75 6.72 -13.30
CA SER A 3 5.72 6.17 -11.94
C SER A 3 6.02 7.24 -10.87
N ALA A 4 7.05 8.06 -11.09
CA ALA A 4 7.39 9.16 -10.20
C ALA A 4 6.27 10.23 -10.17
N THR A 5 5.69 10.55 -11.33
CA THR A 5 4.58 11.52 -11.41
C THR A 5 3.38 11.07 -10.57
N TYR A 6 2.95 9.81 -10.70
CA TYR A 6 1.85 9.27 -9.89
C TYR A 6 2.19 9.28 -8.40
N LEU A 7 3.42 8.87 -8.03
CA LEU A 7 3.82 8.93 -6.64
C LEU A 7 3.74 10.34 -6.07
N PHE A 8 4.40 11.31 -6.71
CA PHE A 8 4.44 12.70 -6.21
C PHE A 8 3.04 13.33 -6.16
N ALA A 9 2.18 13.05 -7.15
CA ALA A 9 0.80 13.47 -7.10
C ALA A 9 0.07 12.87 -5.88
N GLY A 10 0.25 11.58 -5.60
CA GLY A 10 -0.28 10.92 -4.42
C GLY A 10 0.22 11.53 -3.11
N LEU A 11 1.53 11.81 -3.01
CA LEU A 11 2.12 12.47 -1.84
C LEU A 11 1.54 13.87 -1.60
N VAL A 12 1.41 14.67 -2.66
CA VAL A 12 0.80 16.01 -2.57
C VAL A 12 -0.65 15.94 -2.10
N ILE A 13 -1.42 14.96 -2.58
CA ILE A 13 -2.79 14.72 -2.13
C ILE A 13 -2.81 14.37 -0.65
N MET A 14 -1.96 13.43 -0.21
CA MET A 14 -1.88 13.04 1.19
C MET A 14 -1.46 14.20 2.09
N CYS A 15 -0.46 14.98 1.69
CA CYS A 15 -0.09 16.19 2.42
C CYS A 15 -1.26 17.18 2.55
N ARG A 16 -2.02 17.41 1.48
CA ARG A 16 -3.20 18.30 1.51
C ARG A 16 -4.29 17.79 2.45
N VAL A 17 -4.50 16.48 2.47
CA VAL A 17 -5.47 15.83 3.36
C VAL A 17 -5.03 15.97 4.81
N LEU A 18 -3.80 15.58 5.12
CA LEU A 18 -3.25 15.55 6.47
C LEU A 18 -3.03 16.95 7.04
N LYS A 19 -2.62 17.92 6.22
CA LYS A 19 -2.41 19.33 6.66
C LYS A 19 -3.63 19.89 7.40
N LYS A 20 -4.84 19.49 7.01
CA LYS A 20 -6.09 19.94 7.63
C LYS A 20 -6.38 19.27 8.99
N ILE A 21 -5.65 18.21 9.33
CA ILE A 21 -5.90 17.39 10.52
C ILE A 21 -4.77 17.57 11.54
N VAL A 22 -3.51 17.46 11.08
CA VAL A 22 -2.32 17.41 11.96
C VAL A 22 -1.37 18.60 11.76
N GLY A 23 -1.71 19.55 10.87
CA GLY A 23 -0.84 20.68 10.53
C GLY A 23 0.13 20.35 9.40
N GLU A 24 0.74 21.40 8.83
CA GLU A 24 1.55 21.30 7.62
C GLU A 24 2.85 20.53 7.82
N GLN A 25 3.58 20.85 8.88
CA GLN A 25 4.88 20.25 9.14
C GLN A 25 4.78 18.73 9.33
N ILE A 26 3.84 18.27 10.14
CA ILE A 26 3.62 16.83 10.41
C ILE A 26 3.14 16.13 9.14
N ALA A 27 2.27 16.76 8.35
CA ALA A 27 1.76 16.21 7.11
C ALA A 27 2.89 15.92 6.10
N TRP A 28 3.82 16.86 5.90
CA TRP A 28 4.96 16.66 5.02
C TRP A 28 5.93 15.62 5.55
N ILE A 29 6.33 15.71 6.82
CA ILE A 29 7.23 14.74 7.45
C ILE A 29 6.65 13.33 7.29
N THR A 30 5.38 13.14 7.65
CA THR A 30 4.73 11.83 7.59
C THR A 30 4.70 11.26 6.17
N SER A 31 4.24 12.06 5.20
CA SER A 31 4.07 11.58 3.82
C SER A 31 5.40 11.24 3.17
N ILE A 32 6.42 12.07 3.34
CA ILE A 32 7.76 11.84 2.77
C ILE A 32 8.43 10.66 3.47
N SER A 33 8.38 10.62 4.81
CA SER A 33 9.01 9.55 5.59
C SER A 33 8.43 8.19 5.24
N LEU A 34 7.10 8.09 5.12
CA LEU A 34 6.46 6.83 4.80
C LEU A 34 6.83 6.34 3.41
N TRP A 35 6.93 7.24 2.42
CA TRP A 35 7.42 6.89 1.10
C TRP A 35 8.88 6.41 1.15
N MET A 36 9.77 7.18 1.78
CA MET A 36 11.21 6.86 1.81
C MET A 36 11.52 5.58 2.62
N ALA A 37 10.77 5.33 3.69
CA ALA A 37 10.93 4.15 4.54
C ALA A 37 9.98 3.00 4.15
N SER A 38 9.71 2.83 2.86
CA SER A 38 8.81 1.78 2.38
C SER A 38 9.18 1.22 1.01
N PRO A 39 8.63 0.08 0.60
CA PRO A 39 8.81 -0.48 -0.74
C PRO A 39 8.40 0.46 -1.88
N LEU A 40 7.58 1.50 -1.62
CA LEU A 40 7.23 2.50 -2.61
C LEU A 40 8.45 3.18 -3.21
N LEU A 41 9.52 3.40 -2.42
CA LEU A 41 10.79 3.95 -2.92
C LEU A 41 11.38 3.07 -4.03
N TYR A 42 11.42 1.75 -3.81
CA TYR A 42 11.89 0.78 -4.79
C TYR A 42 11.04 0.78 -6.06
N TYR A 43 9.72 0.79 -5.94
CA TYR A 43 8.82 0.77 -7.08
C TYR A 43 8.75 2.10 -7.82
N THR A 44 9.13 3.20 -7.18
CA THR A 44 9.22 4.51 -7.83
C THR A 44 10.40 4.60 -8.79
N PHE A 45 11.57 4.15 -8.38
CA PHE A 45 12.82 4.41 -9.11
C PHE A 45 13.42 3.17 -9.76
N ILE A 46 13.23 1.97 -9.20
CA ILE A 46 13.92 0.77 -9.65
C ILE A 46 13.02 -0.14 -10.50
N ARG A 47 11.80 -0.43 -10.03
CA ARG A 47 10.80 -1.25 -10.75
C ARG A 47 9.62 -0.41 -11.23
N GLN A 48 9.90 0.63 -11.97
CA GLN A 48 8.94 1.64 -12.46
C GLN A 48 7.82 1.09 -13.35
N ARG A 49 7.97 -0.11 -13.92
CA ARG A 49 6.96 -0.76 -14.77
C ARG A 49 5.80 -1.36 -13.96
N MET A 50 5.94 -1.46 -12.64
CA MET A 50 4.88 -1.96 -11.77
C MET A 50 3.90 -0.84 -11.38
N ALA A 51 2.63 -1.18 -11.31
CA ALA A 51 1.53 -0.23 -11.10
C ALA A 51 1.39 0.32 -9.65
N HIS A 52 2.34 0.01 -8.75
CA HIS A 52 2.23 0.31 -7.33
C HIS A 52 2.15 1.79 -6.98
N THR A 53 2.83 2.64 -7.74
CA THR A 53 2.74 4.10 -7.56
C THR A 53 1.40 4.64 -8.03
N THR A 54 0.81 4.03 -9.06
CA THR A 54 -0.56 4.32 -9.52
C THR A 54 -1.59 3.87 -8.47
N GLU A 55 -1.40 2.70 -7.85
CA GLU A 55 -2.22 2.24 -6.73
C GLU A 55 -2.22 3.26 -5.58
N PHE A 56 -1.03 3.71 -5.16
CA PHE A 56 -0.89 4.70 -4.10
C PHE A 56 -1.60 6.02 -4.44
N PHE A 57 -1.44 6.51 -5.66
CA PHE A 57 -2.09 7.73 -6.14
C PHE A 57 -3.63 7.61 -6.10
N LEU A 58 -4.18 6.53 -6.65
CA LEU A 58 -5.63 6.30 -6.69
C LEU A 58 -6.20 6.08 -5.28
N ALA A 59 -5.45 5.40 -4.39
CA ALA A 59 -5.82 5.25 -3.00
C ALA A 59 -5.84 6.60 -2.27
N ALA A 60 -4.87 7.48 -2.53
CA ALA A 60 -4.86 8.84 -1.99
C ALA A 60 -6.04 9.68 -2.49
N LEU A 61 -6.42 9.56 -3.77
CA LEU A 61 -7.62 10.20 -4.34
C LEU A 61 -8.90 9.66 -3.67
N PHE A 62 -9.00 8.33 -3.49
CA PHE A 62 -10.14 7.72 -2.82
C PHE A 62 -10.29 8.26 -1.39
N VAL A 63 -9.21 8.28 -0.61
CA VAL A 63 -9.24 8.80 0.77
C VAL A 63 -9.56 10.29 0.81
N MET A 64 -9.04 11.08 -0.13
CA MET A 64 -9.39 12.50 -0.26
C MET A 64 -10.89 12.69 -0.50
N ALA A 65 -11.48 11.93 -1.44
CA ALA A 65 -12.90 11.99 -1.75
C ALA A 65 -13.75 11.47 -0.55
N TRP A 66 -13.30 10.41 0.12
CA TRP A 66 -13.93 9.87 1.32
C TRP A 66 -14.00 10.90 2.45
N LEU A 67 -12.91 11.60 2.74
CA LEU A 67 -12.89 12.64 3.78
C LEU A 67 -13.67 13.90 3.36
N ALA A 68 -13.74 14.21 2.06
CA ALA A 68 -14.57 15.31 1.55
C ALA A 68 -16.06 14.99 1.68
N TYR A 69 -16.48 13.77 1.36
CA TYR A 69 -17.86 13.30 1.53
C TYR A 69 -18.34 13.45 2.97
N ARG A 70 -17.49 13.11 3.94
CA ARG A 70 -17.83 13.22 5.37
C ARG A 70 -18.12 14.64 5.83
N LYS A 71 -17.60 15.64 5.13
CA LYS A 71 -17.86 17.06 5.41
C LYS A 71 -19.17 17.56 4.78
N SER A 72 -19.48 17.11 3.59
CA SER A 72 -20.53 17.74 2.78
C SER A 72 -21.49 16.78 2.09
N ASN A 73 -21.48 15.49 2.36
CA ASN A 73 -22.40 14.45 1.82
C ASN A 73 -23.02 14.78 0.42
N ILE A 74 -22.17 15.19 -0.54
CA ILE A 74 -22.57 15.55 -1.89
C ILE A 74 -22.45 14.33 -2.78
N LYS A 75 -23.43 14.09 -3.67
CA LYS A 75 -23.46 12.94 -4.61
C LYS A 75 -22.17 12.81 -5.41
N SER A 76 -21.55 13.91 -5.83
CA SER A 76 -20.31 13.90 -6.59
C SER A 76 -19.14 13.24 -5.83
N HIS A 77 -19.07 13.36 -4.51
CA HIS A 77 -18.02 12.70 -3.73
C HIS A 77 -18.17 11.18 -3.74
N HIS A 78 -19.40 10.66 -3.67
CA HIS A 78 -19.68 9.23 -3.78
C HIS A 78 -19.35 8.71 -5.18
N ALA A 79 -19.70 9.47 -6.23
CA ALA A 79 -19.35 9.15 -7.61
C ALA A 79 -17.83 9.09 -7.81
N VAL A 80 -17.08 10.08 -7.30
CA VAL A 80 -15.60 10.09 -7.35
C VAL A 80 -15.01 8.91 -6.59
N MET A 81 -15.52 8.58 -5.40
CA MET A 81 -15.05 7.39 -4.67
C MET A 81 -15.29 6.11 -5.45
N GLY A 82 -16.50 5.94 -6.05
CA GLY A 82 -16.81 4.79 -6.90
C GLY A 82 -15.89 4.69 -8.10
N ALA A 83 -15.61 5.82 -8.78
CA ALA A 83 -14.66 5.87 -9.89
C ALA A 83 -13.24 5.50 -9.45
N CYS A 84 -12.75 6.05 -8.33
CA CYS A 84 -11.44 5.72 -7.79
C CYS A 84 -11.34 4.23 -7.41
N LEU A 85 -12.38 3.65 -6.82
CA LEU A 85 -12.41 2.23 -6.49
C LEU A 85 -12.37 1.36 -7.76
N GLY A 86 -13.15 1.70 -8.79
CA GLY A 86 -13.12 0.98 -10.06
C GLY A 86 -11.73 1.02 -10.70
N LEU A 87 -11.09 2.20 -10.75
CA LEU A 87 -9.73 2.35 -11.25
C LEU A 87 -8.70 1.58 -10.40
N LEU A 88 -8.84 1.59 -9.07
CA LEU A 88 -8.01 0.78 -8.16
C LEU A 88 -8.13 -0.72 -8.47
N CYS A 89 -9.35 -1.20 -8.69
CA CYS A 89 -9.61 -2.61 -9.04
C CYS A 89 -9.08 -2.97 -10.43
N LEU A 90 -9.10 -2.04 -11.40
CA LEU A 90 -8.47 -2.24 -12.71
C LEU A 90 -6.95 -2.42 -12.59
N VAL A 91 -6.32 -1.69 -11.67
CA VAL A 91 -4.89 -1.83 -11.42
C VAL A 91 -4.59 -3.16 -10.73
N ARG A 92 -5.34 -3.48 -9.68
CA ARG A 92 -5.27 -4.77 -8.96
C ARG A 92 -6.57 -5.03 -8.21
N LEU A 93 -7.15 -6.20 -8.41
CA LEU A 93 -8.45 -6.57 -7.82
C LEU A 93 -8.45 -6.57 -6.28
N ILE A 94 -7.31 -6.84 -5.64
CA ILE A 94 -7.16 -6.80 -4.18
C ILE A 94 -7.52 -5.42 -3.60
N ASN A 95 -7.44 -4.36 -4.40
CA ASN A 95 -7.79 -3.01 -3.99
C ASN A 95 -9.30 -2.82 -3.79
N ALA A 96 -10.15 -3.80 -4.12
CA ALA A 96 -11.56 -3.84 -3.74
C ALA A 96 -11.75 -3.65 -2.22
N ASN A 97 -10.70 -3.92 -1.43
CA ASN A 97 -10.63 -3.63 0.00
C ASN A 97 -11.00 -2.18 0.38
N TYR A 98 -10.77 -1.20 -0.48
CA TYR A 98 -11.24 0.18 -0.24
C TYR A 98 -12.78 0.29 -0.23
N GLY A 99 -13.48 -0.65 -0.85
CA GLY A 99 -14.94 -0.78 -0.70
C GLY A 99 -15.35 -1.10 0.73
N VAL A 100 -14.56 -1.92 1.44
CA VAL A 100 -14.79 -2.24 2.87
C VAL A 100 -14.66 -0.98 3.73
N LEU A 101 -13.70 -0.08 3.44
CA LEU A 101 -13.57 1.21 4.11
C LEU A 101 -14.87 2.03 4.00
N TYR A 102 -15.43 2.10 2.80
CA TYR A 102 -16.68 2.82 2.54
C TYR A 102 -17.86 2.18 3.25
N ILE A 103 -18.00 0.85 3.20
CA ILE A 103 -19.06 0.09 3.88
C ILE A 103 -18.97 0.27 5.40
N ALA A 104 -17.78 0.17 5.99
CA ALA A 104 -17.57 0.36 7.42
C ALA A 104 -17.97 1.77 7.87
N ASP A 105 -17.68 2.77 7.04
CA ASP A 105 -18.08 4.15 7.33
C ASP A 105 -19.59 4.36 7.20
N LEU A 106 -20.25 3.75 6.21
CA LEU A 106 -21.69 3.76 6.07
C LEU A 106 -22.38 3.08 7.26
N ALA A 107 -21.86 1.94 7.71
CA ALA A 107 -22.37 1.24 8.89
C ALA A 107 -22.27 2.12 10.14
N PHE A 108 -21.12 2.76 10.34
CA PHE A 108 -20.93 3.69 11.44
C PHE A 108 -21.92 4.87 11.39
N LEU A 109 -22.11 5.44 10.20
CA LEU A 109 -23.09 6.50 9.97
C LEU A 109 -24.52 6.02 10.31
N TRP A 110 -24.89 4.83 9.86
CA TRP A 110 -26.21 4.23 10.13
C TRP A 110 -26.48 4.09 11.63
N PHE A 111 -25.53 3.53 12.40
CA PHE A 111 -25.66 3.41 13.86
C PHE A 111 -25.74 4.77 14.56
N SER A 112 -24.99 5.76 14.08
CA SER A 112 -25.03 7.12 14.60
C SER A 112 -26.37 7.81 14.34
N LEU A 113 -26.94 7.61 13.16
CA LEU A 113 -28.23 8.20 12.76
C LEU A 113 -29.41 7.58 13.50
N LYS A 114 -29.37 6.29 13.82
CA LYS A 114 -30.41 5.60 14.59
C LYS A 114 -30.60 6.23 15.99
N ASN A 115 -29.54 6.82 16.53
CA ASN A 115 -29.52 7.45 17.85
C ASN A 115 -29.72 8.98 17.80
N SER A 116 -29.88 9.58 16.63
CA SER A 116 -30.00 11.02 16.44
C SER A 116 -31.44 11.39 15.98
N LYS A 117 -31.99 12.44 16.55
CA LYS A 117 -33.31 13.00 16.13
C LYS A 117 -33.23 13.64 14.72
N ASN A 118 -32.07 13.97 14.22
CA ASN A 118 -31.84 14.57 12.89
C ASN A 118 -31.32 13.51 11.90
N SER A 119 -32.16 12.55 11.53
CA SER A 119 -31.82 11.52 10.57
C SER A 119 -31.79 12.08 9.14
N LEU A 120 -30.68 11.81 8.41
CA LEU A 120 -30.65 12.00 6.97
C LEU A 120 -31.73 11.11 6.33
N PRO A 121 -32.50 11.60 5.35
CA PRO A 121 -33.50 10.78 4.68
C PRO A 121 -32.83 9.58 4.00
N ILE A 122 -33.34 8.39 4.27
CA ILE A 122 -32.83 7.10 3.74
C ILE A 122 -32.67 7.16 2.21
N SER A 123 -33.59 7.87 1.51
CA SER A 123 -33.53 8.07 0.07
C SER A 123 -32.24 8.75 -0.39
N LYS A 124 -31.70 9.72 0.36
CA LYS A 124 -30.41 10.36 0.04
C LYS A 124 -29.24 9.41 0.18
N VAL A 125 -29.22 8.60 1.23
CA VAL A 125 -28.17 7.57 1.43
C VAL A 125 -28.22 6.58 0.28
N PHE A 126 -29.39 6.09 -0.08
CA PHE A 126 -29.57 5.15 -1.20
C PHE A 126 -29.09 5.71 -2.53
N ILE A 127 -29.47 6.95 -2.90
CA ILE A 127 -29.00 7.59 -4.14
C ILE A 127 -27.48 7.74 -4.15
N ASN A 128 -26.87 8.10 -3.03
CA ASN A 128 -25.43 8.24 -2.91
C ASN A 128 -24.71 6.90 -3.13
N VAL A 129 -25.23 5.81 -2.53
CA VAL A 129 -24.70 4.45 -2.76
C VAL A 129 -24.87 4.04 -4.23
N LEU A 130 -26.01 4.34 -4.86
CA LEU A 130 -26.20 4.09 -6.30
C LEU A 130 -25.20 4.86 -7.16
N CYS A 131 -24.90 6.12 -6.84
CA CYS A 131 -23.87 6.90 -7.52
C CYS A 131 -22.48 6.25 -7.38
N PHE A 132 -22.15 5.76 -6.18
CA PHE A 132 -20.89 5.05 -5.94
C PHE A 132 -20.79 3.76 -6.77
N ILE A 133 -21.81 2.90 -6.69
CA ILE A 133 -21.85 1.62 -7.42
C ILE A 133 -21.88 1.84 -8.93
N GLY A 134 -22.68 2.80 -9.42
CA GLY A 134 -22.77 3.11 -10.84
C GLY A 134 -21.42 3.53 -11.43
N MET A 135 -20.70 4.42 -10.76
CA MET A 135 -19.38 4.87 -11.20
C MET A 135 -18.32 3.77 -11.07
N PHE A 136 -18.40 2.94 -10.04
CA PHE A 136 -17.55 1.75 -9.93
C PHE A 136 -17.72 0.82 -11.13
N ILE A 137 -18.97 0.47 -11.46
CA ILE A 137 -19.29 -0.40 -12.60
C ILE A 137 -18.80 0.23 -13.93
N ILE A 138 -19.04 1.53 -14.14
CA ILE A 138 -18.59 2.23 -15.35
C ILE A 138 -17.06 2.11 -15.50
N MET A 139 -16.29 2.33 -14.44
CA MET A 139 -14.83 2.23 -14.49
C MET A 139 -14.34 0.79 -14.67
N MET A 140 -15.05 -0.20 -14.12
CA MET A 140 -14.73 -1.63 -14.29
C MET A 140 -15.18 -2.23 -15.63
N MET A 141 -16.00 -1.52 -16.41
CA MET A 141 -16.56 -2.01 -17.67
C MET A 141 -15.51 -2.59 -18.64
N PRO A 142 -14.36 -1.93 -18.88
CA PRO A 142 -13.33 -2.48 -19.76
C PRO A 142 -12.84 -3.85 -19.31
N GLN A 143 -12.69 -4.04 -17.99
CA GLN A 143 -12.25 -5.31 -17.42
C GLN A 143 -13.32 -6.41 -17.52
N PHE A 144 -14.59 -6.07 -17.28
CA PHE A 144 -15.70 -7.01 -17.44
C PHE A 144 -15.82 -7.47 -18.90
N ILE A 145 -15.68 -6.56 -19.86
CA ILE A 145 -15.67 -6.90 -21.28
C ILE A 145 -14.50 -7.81 -21.62
N ALA A 146 -13.29 -7.50 -21.15
CA ALA A 146 -12.10 -8.30 -21.38
C ALA A 146 -12.26 -9.72 -20.78
N TRP A 147 -12.75 -9.86 -19.56
CA TRP A 147 -12.99 -11.16 -18.94
C TRP A 147 -14.04 -11.96 -19.73
N ASN A 148 -15.14 -11.33 -20.13
CA ASN A 148 -16.17 -12.00 -20.93
C ASN A 148 -15.64 -12.50 -22.27
N GLN A 149 -14.83 -11.71 -22.97
CA GLN A 149 -14.24 -12.10 -24.25
C GLN A 149 -13.19 -13.20 -24.12
N LEU A 150 -12.37 -13.15 -23.06
CA LEU A 150 -11.27 -14.10 -22.87
C LEU A 150 -11.70 -15.41 -22.22
N ASN A 151 -12.68 -15.36 -21.31
CA ASN A 151 -13.02 -16.50 -20.44
C ASN A 151 -14.50 -16.93 -20.55
N GLY A 152 -15.33 -16.19 -21.28
CA GLY A 152 -16.75 -16.45 -21.40
C GLY A 152 -17.62 -16.04 -20.22
N PHE A 153 -17.07 -15.33 -19.23
CA PHE A 153 -17.80 -14.82 -18.05
C PHE A 153 -17.23 -13.47 -17.57
N ILE A 154 -18.07 -12.69 -16.90
CA ILE A 154 -17.74 -11.31 -16.47
C ILE A 154 -17.01 -11.21 -15.12
N ILE A 155 -16.75 -12.35 -14.47
CA ILE A 155 -16.09 -12.41 -13.15
C ILE A 155 -14.60 -12.72 -13.35
N SER A 156 -13.76 -12.33 -12.41
CA SER A 156 -12.34 -12.68 -12.44
C SER A 156 -12.15 -14.20 -12.51
N PRO A 157 -11.34 -14.72 -13.45
CA PRO A 157 -11.00 -16.14 -13.51
C PRO A 157 -10.51 -16.68 -12.17
N TYR A 158 -9.69 -15.91 -11.48
CA TYR A 158 -9.18 -16.25 -10.16
C TYR A 158 -10.29 -16.51 -9.13
N LEU A 159 -11.38 -15.73 -9.16
CA LEU A 159 -12.54 -15.97 -8.28
C LEU A 159 -13.31 -17.22 -8.71
N VAL A 160 -13.43 -17.46 -10.02
CA VAL A 160 -14.10 -18.66 -10.54
C VAL A 160 -13.35 -19.91 -10.11
N ASP A 161 -12.03 -19.95 -10.29
CA ASP A 161 -11.18 -21.07 -9.86
C ASP A 161 -11.29 -21.32 -8.35
N THR A 162 -11.37 -20.24 -7.56
CA THR A 162 -11.59 -20.31 -6.12
C THR A 162 -12.94 -20.92 -5.76
N PHE A 163 -14.02 -20.50 -6.44
CA PHE A 163 -15.37 -21.03 -6.21
C PHE A 163 -15.54 -22.47 -6.71
N GLN A 164 -14.81 -22.87 -7.74
CA GLN A 164 -14.83 -24.25 -8.27
C GLN A 164 -13.98 -25.23 -7.45
N GLY A 165 -13.36 -24.76 -6.36
CA GLY A 165 -12.58 -25.61 -5.46
C GLY A 165 -11.20 -26.01 -5.99
N GLN A 166 -10.78 -25.48 -7.13
CA GLN A 166 -9.47 -25.79 -7.73
C GLN A 166 -8.32 -25.02 -7.06
N ALA A 167 -8.62 -23.89 -6.39
CA ALA A 167 -7.60 -23.00 -5.82
C ALA A 167 -7.44 -23.10 -4.30
N ILE A 168 -8.30 -23.81 -3.61
CA ILE A 168 -8.25 -23.92 -2.16
C ILE A 168 -8.30 -25.42 -1.80
N GLU A 169 -7.15 -26.01 -1.52
CA GLU A 169 -7.11 -27.14 -0.61
C GLU A 169 -7.65 -26.66 0.73
N THR A 170 -8.92 -26.97 1.00
CA THR A 170 -9.71 -26.46 2.14
C THR A 170 -9.31 -27.03 3.48
N SER A 171 -8.16 -27.67 3.59
CA SER A 171 -7.54 -28.05 4.86
C SER A 171 -6.65 -26.96 5.43
N THR A 172 -7.11 -25.70 5.41
CA THR A 172 -6.37 -24.63 6.12
C THR A 172 -6.52 -24.87 7.62
N SER A 173 -5.65 -25.67 8.19
CA SER A 173 -5.53 -25.87 9.64
C SER A 173 -5.37 -24.49 10.30
N PHE A 174 -5.95 -24.31 11.47
CA PHE A 174 -5.79 -23.09 12.29
C PHE A 174 -4.31 -22.73 12.51
N VAL A 175 -3.44 -23.75 12.54
CA VAL A 175 -1.98 -23.63 12.60
C VAL A 175 -1.42 -22.97 11.35
N MET A 176 -1.93 -23.32 10.16
CA MET A 176 -1.48 -22.76 8.89
C MET A 176 -1.92 -21.28 8.73
N LEU A 177 -3.09 -20.93 9.26
CA LEU A 177 -3.56 -19.54 9.30
C LEU A 177 -2.67 -18.69 10.23
N GLY A 178 -2.29 -19.23 11.37
CA GLY A 178 -1.38 -18.59 12.33
C GLY A 178 0.02 -18.38 11.75
N SER A 179 0.58 -19.37 11.04
CA SER A 179 1.89 -19.24 10.41
C SER A 179 1.90 -18.16 9.30
N LYS A 180 0.86 -18.13 8.46
CA LYS A 180 0.72 -17.07 7.43
C LYS A 180 0.56 -15.67 8.03
N LEU A 181 -0.22 -15.54 9.10
CA LEU A 181 -0.34 -14.26 9.82
C LEU A 181 1.01 -13.84 10.43
N TYR A 182 1.74 -14.77 11.02
CA TYR A 182 3.08 -14.54 11.52
C TYR A 182 4.02 -14.04 10.41
N GLU A 183 3.97 -14.67 9.24
CA GLU A 183 4.77 -14.25 8.08
C GLU A 183 4.41 -12.84 7.61
N ILE A 184 3.13 -12.48 7.51
CA ILE A 184 2.67 -11.14 7.13
C ILE A 184 3.20 -10.09 8.11
N LEU A 185 3.28 -10.41 9.40
CA LEU A 185 3.70 -9.47 10.43
C LEU A 185 5.20 -9.45 10.64
N PHE A 186 5.88 -10.60 10.64
CA PHE A 186 7.23 -10.76 11.17
C PHE A 186 8.25 -11.35 10.18
N SER A 187 7.86 -11.71 8.96
CA SER A 187 8.81 -12.20 7.96
C SER A 187 9.93 -11.19 7.71
N ALA A 188 11.17 -11.68 7.66
CA ALA A 188 12.33 -10.87 7.33
C ALA A 188 12.25 -10.27 5.91
N LYS A 189 11.63 -11.00 4.98
CA LYS A 189 11.54 -10.63 3.56
C LYS A 189 10.48 -9.55 3.31
N TRP A 190 9.33 -9.63 3.97
CA TRP A 190 8.15 -8.82 3.66
C TRP A 190 7.21 -8.57 4.84
N GLY A 191 7.61 -8.98 6.05
CA GLY A 191 6.83 -8.75 7.26
C GLY A 191 6.66 -7.27 7.57
N LEU A 192 5.45 -6.89 7.96
CA LEU A 192 5.09 -5.51 8.25
C LEU A 192 6.02 -4.87 9.30
N MET A 193 6.35 -5.62 10.36
CA MET A 193 7.17 -5.10 11.46
C MET A 193 8.65 -5.02 11.10
N VAL A 194 9.15 -5.96 10.29
CA VAL A 194 10.57 -6.11 9.99
C VAL A 194 10.97 -5.34 8.73
N ALA A 195 10.23 -5.57 7.63
CA ALA A 195 10.54 -4.95 6.35
C ALA A 195 10.02 -3.51 6.23
N THR A 196 9.00 -3.14 7.00
CA THR A 196 8.37 -1.81 6.94
C THR A 196 7.98 -1.31 8.34
N PRO A 197 8.93 -1.12 9.28
CA PRO A 197 8.62 -0.77 10.66
C PRO A 197 7.84 0.56 10.78
N LEU A 198 8.01 1.47 9.82
CA LEU A 198 7.25 2.72 9.79
C LEU A 198 5.76 2.51 9.47
N TRP A 199 5.41 1.50 8.66
CA TRP A 199 4.01 1.10 8.44
C TRP A 199 3.41 0.49 9.70
N PHE A 200 4.20 -0.32 10.42
CA PHE A 200 3.78 -0.86 11.70
C PHE A 200 3.53 0.26 12.73
N ALA A 201 4.39 1.27 12.80
CA ALA A 201 4.15 2.47 13.60
C ALA A 201 2.86 3.20 13.16
N GLY A 202 2.57 3.24 11.86
CA GLY A 202 1.30 3.74 11.33
C GLY A 202 0.10 2.94 11.82
N LEU A 203 0.19 1.61 11.86
CA LEU A 203 -0.86 0.75 12.41
C LEU A 203 -1.11 1.07 13.90
N ILE A 204 -0.05 1.19 14.71
CA ILE A 204 -0.15 1.61 16.11
C ILE A 204 -0.83 2.98 16.21
N GLY A 205 -0.46 3.93 15.35
CA GLY A 205 -1.05 5.25 15.32
C GLY A 205 -2.56 5.25 15.02
N LEU A 206 -3.09 4.28 14.27
CA LEU A 206 -4.53 4.12 14.08
C LEU A 206 -5.24 3.61 15.33
N LEU A 207 -4.56 2.87 16.21
CA LEU A 207 -5.12 2.31 17.43
C LEU A 207 -5.21 3.34 18.56
N ILE A 208 -4.27 4.29 18.65
CA ILE A 208 -4.21 5.27 19.72
C ILE A 208 -5.12 6.49 19.44
N PRO A 209 -5.64 7.15 20.51
CA PRO A 209 -6.35 8.42 20.37
C PRO A 209 -5.46 9.52 19.78
N GLY A 210 -6.08 10.49 19.07
CA GLY A 210 -5.36 11.62 18.49
C GLY A 210 -6.26 12.47 17.59
N PRO A 211 -5.70 13.36 16.77
CA PRO A 211 -6.45 14.31 15.93
C PRO A 211 -7.30 13.63 14.85
N ILE A 212 -6.96 12.40 14.45
CA ILE A 212 -7.80 11.66 13.49
C ILE A 212 -9.03 11.11 14.21
N PRO A 213 -10.24 11.43 13.76
CA PRO A 213 -11.50 11.00 14.39
C PRO A 213 -11.59 9.48 14.55
N LYS A 214 -12.17 9.02 15.69
CA LYS A 214 -12.29 7.60 16.06
C LYS A 214 -12.94 6.75 14.95
N ASN A 215 -13.99 7.25 14.31
CA ASN A 215 -14.71 6.56 13.25
C ASN A 215 -13.84 6.39 11.97
N ILE A 216 -12.99 7.37 11.63
CA ILE A 216 -12.04 7.26 10.51
C ILE A 216 -10.99 6.20 10.84
N ARG A 217 -10.42 6.22 12.04
CA ARG A 217 -9.46 5.21 12.50
C ARG A 217 -10.08 3.81 12.49
N PHE A 218 -11.31 3.68 13.01
CA PHE A 218 -12.03 2.40 13.00
C PHE A 218 -12.25 1.86 11.59
N ALA A 219 -12.77 2.66 10.66
CA ALA A 219 -12.96 2.23 9.28
C ALA A 219 -11.65 1.84 8.60
N SER A 220 -10.56 2.59 8.87
CA SER A 220 -9.21 2.26 8.37
C SER A 220 -8.71 0.91 8.91
N ILE A 221 -8.91 0.63 10.20
CA ILE A 221 -8.53 -0.64 10.83
C ILE A 221 -9.34 -1.80 10.24
N VAL A 222 -10.65 -1.65 10.08
CA VAL A 222 -11.51 -2.68 9.47
C VAL A 222 -11.06 -2.99 8.04
N SER A 223 -10.72 -1.95 7.26
CA SER A 223 -10.18 -2.13 5.91
C SER A 223 -8.84 -2.86 5.92
N LEU A 224 -7.92 -2.52 6.84
CA LEU A 224 -6.63 -3.21 6.97
C LEU A 224 -6.80 -4.68 7.38
N ILE A 225 -7.71 -4.98 8.32
CA ILE A 225 -8.02 -6.36 8.71
C ILE A 225 -8.57 -7.13 7.52
N SER A 226 -9.51 -6.57 6.76
CA SER A 226 -10.05 -7.18 5.55
C SER A 226 -8.95 -7.48 4.52
N LEU A 227 -8.00 -6.56 4.33
CA LEU A 227 -6.87 -6.76 3.43
C LEU A 227 -5.98 -7.93 3.90
N VAL A 228 -5.67 -8.00 5.20
CA VAL A 228 -4.90 -9.11 5.78
C VAL A 228 -5.64 -10.44 5.58
N VAL A 229 -6.95 -10.49 5.81
CA VAL A 229 -7.77 -11.69 5.57
C VAL A 229 -7.66 -12.15 4.12
N VAL A 230 -7.75 -11.22 3.16
CA VAL A 230 -7.58 -11.54 1.74
C VAL A 230 -6.15 -12.06 1.48
N MET A 231 -5.13 -11.45 2.08
CA MET A 231 -3.73 -11.88 1.92
C MET A 231 -3.45 -13.29 2.46
N LEU A 232 -4.19 -13.76 3.45
CA LEU A 232 -4.07 -15.13 3.97
C LEU A 232 -4.41 -16.20 2.92
N SER A 233 -5.17 -15.81 1.87
CA SER A 233 -5.56 -16.70 0.77
C SER A 233 -4.53 -16.74 -0.38
N PHE A 234 -3.49 -15.89 -0.36
CA PHE A 234 -2.50 -15.84 -1.43
C PHE A 234 -1.22 -16.60 -1.06
N VAL A 235 -0.58 -17.15 -2.11
CA VAL A 235 0.75 -17.75 -2.01
C VAL A 235 1.82 -16.64 -1.97
N GLU A 236 2.95 -16.93 -1.37
CA GLU A 236 4.12 -16.05 -1.29
C GLU A 236 4.54 -15.47 -2.65
N SER A 237 5.07 -14.25 -2.60
CA SER A 237 5.53 -13.53 -3.77
C SER A 237 7.03 -13.24 -3.66
N ASP A 238 7.80 -13.52 -4.73
CA ASP A 238 9.22 -13.17 -4.84
C ASP A 238 9.50 -11.69 -5.10
N ALA A 239 8.54 -10.82 -4.85
CA ALA A 239 8.70 -9.38 -5.01
C ALA A 239 9.38 -8.74 -3.79
N TYR A 240 10.00 -7.58 -4.01
CA TYR A 240 10.60 -6.78 -2.95
C TYR A 240 9.53 -6.23 -2.00
N GLY A 241 9.67 -6.52 -0.72
CA GLY A 241 8.78 -6.07 0.34
C GLY A 241 7.34 -6.58 0.19
N ASN A 242 6.44 -6.13 1.07
CA ASN A 242 5.04 -6.52 1.00
C ASN A 242 4.26 -5.68 -0.03
N ARG A 243 4.29 -6.11 -1.29
CA ARG A 243 3.63 -5.40 -2.39
C ARG A 243 2.10 -5.33 -2.27
N TYR A 244 1.49 -6.23 -1.51
CA TYR A 244 0.03 -6.24 -1.33
C TYR A 244 -0.44 -5.14 -0.38
N LEU A 245 0.44 -4.67 0.51
CA LEU A 245 0.14 -3.57 1.44
C LEU A 245 0.41 -2.18 0.85
N ILE A 246 0.93 -2.06 -0.39
CA ILE A 246 1.32 -0.76 -0.94
C ILE A 246 0.13 0.19 -1.10
N ALA A 247 -1.02 -0.30 -1.58
CA ALA A 247 -2.21 0.54 -1.62
C ALA A 247 -2.61 1.02 -0.22
N ALA A 248 -2.50 0.14 0.80
CA ALA A 248 -2.79 0.48 2.20
C ALA A 248 -1.80 1.49 2.81
N ALA A 249 -0.68 1.80 2.14
CA ALA A 249 0.28 2.82 2.61
C ALA A 249 -0.39 4.15 2.95
N VAL A 250 -1.46 4.51 2.23
CA VAL A 250 -2.27 5.72 2.51
C VAL A 250 -2.90 5.66 3.91
N LEU A 251 -3.41 4.52 4.34
CA LEU A 251 -4.01 4.32 5.67
C LEU A 251 -2.93 4.33 6.76
N PHE A 252 -1.77 3.69 6.49
CA PHE A 252 -0.62 3.77 7.39
C PHE A 252 -0.08 5.18 7.52
N THR A 253 -0.11 5.97 6.43
CA THR A 253 0.27 7.40 6.47
C THR A 253 -0.64 8.18 7.42
N MET A 254 -1.94 7.93 7.38
CA MET A 254 -2.89 8.57 8.33
C MET A 254 -2.55 8.18 9.77
N GLY A 255 -2.34 6.90 10.05
CA GLY A 255 -1.98 6.44 11.38
C GLY A 255 -0.65 7.02 11.87
N LEU A 256 0.36 7.05 11.02
CA LEU A 256 1.66 7.65 11.36
C LEU A 256 1.53 9.15 11.67
N ALA A 257 0.68 9.87 10.92
CA ALA A 257 0.40 11.29 11.20
C ALA A 257 -0.23 11.46 12.59
N ASN A 258 -1.14 10.55 12.96
CA ASN A 258 -1.78 10.56 14.29
C ASN A 258 -0.75 10.31 15.41
N LEU A 259 0.16 9.36 15.22
CA LEU A 259 1.23 9.04 16.16
C LEU A 259 2.23 10.19 16.30
N LEU A 260 2.74 10.72 15.18
CA LEU A 260 3.71 11.80 15.19
C LEU A 260 3.13 13.08 15.81
N HIS A 261 1.84 13.36 15.59
CA HIS A 261 1.21 14.52 16.22
C HIS A 261 1.35 14.48 17.75
N GLY A 262 1.10 13.33 18.38
CA GLY A 262 1.30 13.18 19.82
C GLY A 262 2.77 13.28 20.28
N CYS A 263 3.72 12.88 19.42
CA CYS A 263 5.15 13.00 19.73
C CYS A 263 5.67 14.45 19.61
N PHE A 264 5.02 15.30 18.81
CA PHE A 264 5.53 16.65 18.53
C PHE A 264 5.28 17.66 19.64
N ASP A 265 4.39 17.37 20.57
CA ASP A 265 4.11 18.24 21.73
C ASP A 265 5.28 18.28 22.73
N ASN A 266 6.12 17.24 22.76
CA ASN A 266 7.28 17.16 23.64
C ASN A 266 8.57 17.08 22.83
N LYS A 267 9.56 17.93 23.16
CA LYS A 267 10.84 18.02 22.45
C LYS A 267 11.62 16.69 22.45
N ALA A 268 11.64 15.97 23.57
CA ALA A 268 12.34 14.68 23.66
C ALA A 268 11.66 13.61 22.78
N TRP A 269 10.35 13.49 22.84
CA TRP A 269 9.59 12.58 22.01
C TRP A 269 9.68 12.92 20.53
N ARG A 270 9.68 14.19 20.18
CA ARG A 270 9.90 14.65 18.81
C ARG A 270 11.28 14.24 18.28
N CYS A 271 12.34 14.45 19.08
CA CYS A 271 13.68 14.01 18.69
C CYS A 271 13.75 12.49 18.54
N ALA A 272 13.19 11.71 19.47
CA ALA A 272 13.16 10.26 19.40
C ALA A 272 12.39 9.77 18.15
N ALA A 273 11.25 10.36 17.85
CA ALA A 273 10.45 10.03 16.66
C ALA A 273 11.22 10.33 15.35
N MET A 274 11.93 11.46 15.29
CA MET A 274 12.72 11.82 14.11
C MET A 274 13.92 10.90 13.92
N VAL A 275 14.60 10.51 15.01
CA VAL A 275 15.68 9.51 14.96
C VAL A 275 15.15 8.16 14.50
N PHE A 276 14.00 7.72 15.01
CA PHE A 276 13.35 6.48 14.58
C PHE A 276 12.98 6.52 13.10
N VAL A 277 12.37 7.60 12.62
CA VAL A 277 12.05 7.80 11.21
C VAL A 277 13.31 7.72 10.34
N LEU A 278 14.37 8.43 10.72
CA LEU A 278 15.63 8.39 9.98
C LEU A 278 16.24 6.99 9.96
N ALA A 279 16.23 6.27 11.06
CA ALA A 279 16.68 4.88 11.12
C ALA A 279 15.87 3.98 10.17
N CYS A 280 14.53 4.14 10.13
CA CYS A 280 13.68 3.38 9.18
C CYS A 280 14.02 3.70 7.72
N VAL A 281 14.28 4.97 7.38
CA VAL A 281 14.67 5.38 6.02
C VAL A 281 16.01 4.77 5.63
N VAL A 282 17.01 4.84 6.52
CA VAL A 282 18.35 4.25 6.28
C VAL A 282 18.23 2.74 6.12
N THR A 283 17.50 2.06 7.00
CA THR A 283 17.27 0.61 6.92
C THR A 283 16.62 0.23 5.60
N GLN A 284 15.59 0.95 5.16
CA GLN A 284 14.91 0.69 3.89
C GLN A 284 15.86 0.84 2.70
N TYR A 285 16.70 1.88 2.72
CA TYR A 285 17.70 2.08 1.68
C TYR A 285 18.71 0.93 1.64
N LEU A 286 19.24 0.52 2.79
CA LEU A 286 20.18 -0.60 2.90
C LEU A 286 19.56 -1.92 2.42
N MET A 287 18.30 -2.19 2.75
CA MET A 287 17.57 -3.37 2.27
C MET A 287 17.41 -3.35 0.75
N ILE A 288 17.16 -2.19 0.15
CA ILE A 288 17.08 -2.05 -1.32
C ILE A 288 18.45 -2.34 -1.97
N VAL A 289 19.52 -1.78 -1.41
CA VAL A 289 20.90 -2.02 -1.89
C VAL A 289 21.22 -3.51 -1.85
N GLN A 290 20.97 -4.14 -0.71
CA GLN A 290 21.21 -5.56 -0.55
C GLN A 290 20.37 -6.40 -1.51
N TYR A 291 19.07 -6.13 -1.64
CA TYR A 291 18.22 -6.84 -2.60
C TYR A 291 18.73 -6.75 -4.05
N LYS A 292 19.41 -5.63 -4.39
CA LYS A 292 19.95 -5.42 -5.74
C LYS A 292 21.32 -6.04 -5.94
N VAL A 293 22.16 -6.08 -4.92
CA VAL A 293 23.54 -6.54 -5.01
C VAL A 293 23.62 -8.05 -4.75
N SER A 294 22.81 -8.59 -3.85
CA SER A 294 22.82 -10.01 -3.46
C SER A 294 22.04 -10.94 -4.41
N LEU A 295 21.42 -10.41 -5.46
CA LEU A 295 20.80 -11.25 -6.49
C LEU A 295 21.86 -12.04 -7.28
N PRO A 296 21.59 -13.34 -7.61
CA PRO A 296 20.26 -13.78 -8.04
C PRO A 296 19.41 -14.57 -7.04
N TYR A 297 19.94 -15.21 -5.96
CA TYR A 297 19.11 -16.22 -5.31
C TYR A 297 19.10 -16.28 -3.76
N ASN A 298 19.91 -15.48 -3.07
CA ASN A 298 19.96 -15.52 -1.59
C ASN A 298 19.40 -14.25 -0.99
N LEU A 299 18.07 -14.21 -0.83
CA LEU A 299 17.45 -13.20 0.04
C LEU A 299 17.83 -13.52 1.50
N PRO A 300 18.28 -12.53 2.29
CA PRO A 300 18.65 -12.74 3.67
C PRO A 300 17.45 -13.25 4.48
N ARG A 301 17.70 -14.23 5.32
CA ARG A 301 16.66 -14.84 6.15
C ARG A 301 16.18 -13.92 7.28
N PHE A 302 16.98 -12.93 7.67
CA PHE A 302 16.64 -11.98 8.72
C PHE A 302 17.03 -10.55 8.34
N ALA A 303 16.25 -9.56 8.80
CA ALA A 303 16.53 -8.14 8.54
C ALA A 303 17.91 -7.71 9.09
N PHE A 304 18.39 -8.34 10.16
CA PHE A 304 19.70 -8.08 10.72
C PHE A 304 20.82 -8.60 9.81
N GLU A 305 20.67 -9.77 9.20
CA GLU A 305 21.60 -10.30 8.18
C GLU A 305 21.57 -9.43 6.92
N ALA A 306 20.38 -8.90 6.57
CA ALA A 306 20.25 -7.94 5.49
C ALA A 306 21.04 -6.66 5.77
N LEU A 307 20.92 -6.16 6.99
CA LEU A 307 21.62 -4.94 7.42
C LEU A 307 23.13 -5.17 7.52
N SER A 308 23.58 -6.29 8.08
CA SER A 308 25.00 -6.64 8.19
C SER A 308 25.62 -6.90 6.82
N GLY A 309 24.92 -7.62 5.93
CA GLY A 309 25.39 -7.85 4.57
C GLY A 309 25.47 -6.58 3.73
N ALA A 310 24.48 -5.68 3.84
CA ALA A 310 24.51 -4.38 3.16
C ALA A 310 25.62 -3.48 3.70
N THR A 311 25.82 -3.43 5.03
CA THR A 311 26.93 -2.68 5.64
C THR A 311 28.27 -3.28 5.27
N GLN A 312 28.42 -4.60 5.22
CA GLN A 312 29.65 -5.27 4.80
C GLN A 312 30.00 -4.94 3.34
N VAL A 313 29.04 -4.99 2.42
CA VAL A 313 29.24 -4.59 1.03
C VAL A 313 29.65 -3.10 0.93
N LEU A 314 29.09 -2.22 1.77
CA LEU A 314 29.44 -0.81 1.82
C LEU A 314 30.86 -0.58 2.34
N PHE A 315 31.30 -1.38 3.32
CA PHE A 315 32.67 -1.29 3.90
C PHE A 315 33.72 -1.98 3.02
N ASP A 316 33.40 -3.14 2.47
CA ASP A 316 34.36 -3.92 1.67
C ASP A 316 34.53 -3.37 0.26
N GLN A 317 33.52 -2.72 -0.29
CA GLN A 317 33.54 -2.18 -1.64
C GLN A 317 32.89 -0.78 -1.76
N PRO A 318 33.41 0.24 -1.06
CA PRO A 318 32.85 1.60 -1.13
C PRO A 318 32.85 2.18 -2.55
N SER A 319 33.73 1.70 -3.41
CA SER A 319 33.78 2.07 -4.84
C SER A 319 32.52 1.65 -5.62
N LEU A 320 31.75 0.66 -5.16
CA LEU A 320 30.48 0.27 -5.79
C LEU A 320 29.40 1.37 -5.66
N LEU A 321 29.43 2.13 -4.58
CA LEU A 321 28.53 3.29 -4.39
C LEU A 321 29.01 4.53 -5.13
N LEU A 322 30.33 4.70 -5.25
CA LEU A 322 30.93 5.89 -5.85
C LEU A 322 31.08 5.80 -7.37
N ARG A 323 31.01 4.62 -7.97
CA ARG A 323 30.92 4.51 -9.41
C ARG A 323 29.56 5.03 -9.88
N SER A 324 29.58 6.14 -10.61
CA SER A 324 28.39 6.76 -11.20
C SER A 324 27.53 5.76 -11.98
N THR A 325 28.13 4.77 -12.62
CA THR A 325 27.46 3.64 -13.29
C THR A 325 26.65 2.78 -12.34
N ASN A 326 27.12 2.50 -11.12
CA ASN A 326 26.40 1.68 -10.16
C ASN A 326 25.28 2.47 -9.46
N PHE A 327 25.49 3.76 -9.21
CA PHE A 327 24.43 4.64 -8.71
C PHE A 327 23.30 4.74 -9.73
N PHE A 328 23.60 4.95 -11.01
CA PHE A 328 22.60 4.97 -12.09
C PHE A 328 21.94 3.61 -12.32
N ARG A 329 22.64 2.48 -12.11
CA ARG A 329 22.03 1.14 -12.07
C ARG A 329 21.08 0.97 -10.91
N LEU A 330 21.46 1.40 -9.72
CA LEU A 330 20.63 1.35 -8.52
C LEU A 330 19.33 2.14 -8.68
N ILE A 331 19.37 3.31 -9.33
CA ILE A 331 18.20 4.14 -9.60
C ILE A 331 17.48 3.83 -10.92
N GLY A 332 17.92 2.79 -11.65
CA GLY A 332 17.22 2.28 -12.83
C GLY A 332 17.40 3.07 -14.12
N PHE A 333 18.40 3.95 -14.19
CA PHE A 333 18.66 4.80 -15.37
C PHE A 333 19.54 4.13 -16.44
N GLU A 334 20.06 2.93 -16.22
CA GLU A 334 20.89 2.28 -17.23
C GLU A 334 20.03 1.60 -18.30
N LYS A 335 20.16 2.10 -19.55
CA LYS A 335 19.66 1.41 -20.74
C LYS A 335 20.24 -0.01 -20.79
N GLN A 336 19.40 -1.01 -20.95
CA GLN A 336 19.77 -2.37 -21.26
C GLN A 336 20.54 -2.44 -22.59
N HIS A 337 21.83 -2.15 -22.59
CA HIS A 337 22.81 -2.64 -23.56
C HIS A 337 23.47 -3.90 -23.00
N LEU A 338 22.71 -4.94 -22.81
CA LEU A 338 23.15 -6.31 -22.60
C LEU A 338 22.24 -7.14 -23.48
N THR A 339 22.70 -7.39 -24.62
CA THR A 339 23.45 -8.49 -25.17
C THR A 339 22.75 -9.27 -26.25
N SER A 340 23.32 -9.20 -27.29
CA SER A 340 23.43 -10.13 -28.41
C SER A 340 24.62 -11.14 -28.28
N SER A 341 25.06 -11.54 -27.08
CA SER A 341 26.24 -12.41 -26.99
C SER A 341 26.06 -13.77 -26.30
N HIS A 342 24.83 -14.20 -26.04
CA HIS A 342 24.56 -15.58 -25.59
C HIS A 342 23.39 -16.24 -26.33
N ARG A 343 23.45 -16.18 -27.69
CA ARG A 343 22.65 -17.06 -28.55
C ARG A 343 23.54 -17.63 -29.65
N SER A 344 24.50 -18.47 -29.28
CA SER A 344 25.16 -19.36 -30.18
C SER A 344 25.87 -20.47 -29.40
N HIS A 345 25.10 -21.39 -28.85
CA HIS A 345 25.44 -22.77 -28.55
C HIS A 345 24.23 -23.39 -27.88
N ASP A 346 23.38 -24.02 -28.67
CA ASP A 346 22.61 -25.20 -28.39
C ASP A 346 21.53 -25.41 -29.49
N ILE A 347 22.08 -25.61 -30.71
CA ILE A 347 21.38 -26.37 -31.75
C ILE A 347 22.41 -27.39 -32.22
N ILE A 348 22.38 -28.57 -31.62
CA ILE A 348 22.77 -29.88 -32.20
C ILE A 348 22.56 -30.90 -31.06
N HIS A 349 21.46 -31.59 -31.08
CA HIS A 349 21.09 -32.98 -30.93
C HIS A 349 19.66 -33.11 -30.40
#